data_4782c66db4dfd221f7ef15ec2bba8041
#
_entry.id   4782c66db4dfd221f7ef15ec2bba8041
#
_cell.length_a   1.000
_cell.length_b   1.000
_cell.length_c   1.000
_cell.angle_alpha   90.00
_cell.angle_beta   90.00
_cell.angle_gamma   90.00
#
_symmetry.space_group_name_H-M   'P 1'
#
loop_
_entity.id
_entity.type
_entity.pdbx_description
1 polymer ?
#
loop_
_entity_poly.entity_id
_entity_poly.type
_entity_poly.pdbx_seq_one_letter_code
_entity_poly.pdbx_strand_id
1 'polypeptide(L)'
;DFKKMHELGFEFTHFAEFAWAQLEPEEGRYDFAWLDRAVALAAKYDLKVIMCTSTATPPVWMSRKYPEILLKNEDGTILDHGARQHASFASPLYRELSYKMIEKLAQHYGNDSRIIGWQLDNEPAVQFDYNLKAELAFRDFLRAKYNNDIQLLNNAWGTAFWSEAYSSFDEITLPKRVQMFMNHH
;
A
#
# COMPACT_ATOMS: atom_id res chain seq x y z
N ASP A 1 -22.06 -4.34 -20.39
CA ASP A 1 -20.74 -4.97 -20.58
C ASP A 1 -20.77 -6.46 -20.18
N PHE A 2 -21.29 -6.87 -19.01
CA PHE A 2 -21.27 -8.27 -18.54
C PHE A 2 -21.95 -9.25 -19.51
N LYS A 3 -23.07 -8.87 -20.15
CA LYS A 3 -23.69 -9.68 -21.19
C LYS A 3 -22.71 -10.00 -22.32
N LYS A 4 -21.94 -9.00 -22.80
CA LYS A 4 -20.93 -9.22 -23.84
C LYS A 4 -19.76 -10.07 -23.36
N MET A 5 -19.35 -9.94 -22.11
CA MET A 5 -18.31 -10.80 -21.53
C MET A 5 -18.76 -12.28 -21.56
N HIS A 6 -19.98 -12.56 -21.11
CA HIS A 6 -20.56 -13.89 -21.17
C HIS A 6 -20.64 -14.44 -22.60
N GLU A 7 -21.15 -13.64 -23.57
CA GLU A 7 -21.24 -14.01 -24.99
C GLU A 7 -19.87 -14.30 -25.62
N LEU A 8 -18.79 -13.69 -25.09
CA LEU A 8 -17.40 -13.94 -25.50
C LEU A 8 -16.72 -15.09 -24.75
N GLY A 9 -17.43 -15.77 -23.85
CA GLY A 9 -16.92 -16.91 -23.12
C GLY A 9 -16.08 -16.58 -21.90
N PHE A 10 -16.16 -15.36 -21.34
CA PHE A 10 -15.56 -15.06 -20.05
C PHE A 10 -16.30 -15.79 -18.92
N GLU A 11 -15.56 -16.34 -17.97
CA GLU A 11 -16.10 -17.05 -16.81
C GLU A 11 -16.10 -16.20 -15.54
N PHE A 12 -15.26 -15.17 -15.49
CA PHE A 12 -15.15 -14.27 -14.36
C PHE A 12 -14.79 -12.83 -14.77
N THR A 13 -14.97 -11.93 -13.85
CA THR A 13 -14.53 -10.53 -13.94
C THR A 13 -13.91 -10.11 -12.60
N HIS A 14 -13.24 -8.95 -12.57
CA HIS A 14 -12.78 -8.33 -11.33
C HIS A 14 -13.23 -6.87 -11.28
N PHE A 15 -13.42 -6.35 -10.08
CA PHE A 15 -13.74 -4.93 -9.88
C PHE A 15 -13.54 -4.51 -8.42
N ALA A 16 -13.71 -3.22 -8.17
CA ALA A 16 -13.52 -2.51 -6.91
C ALA A 16 -12.06 -2.13 -6.58
N GLU A 17 -11.10 -2.31 -7.48
CA GLU A 17 -9.67 -1.98 -7.24
C GLU A 17 -9.44 -0.51 -6.91
N PHE A 18 -10.31 0.40 -7.36
CA PHE A 18 -10.19 1.85 -7.14
C PHE A 18 -11.46 2.44 -6.49
N ALA A 19 -12.12 1.70 -5.65
CA ALA A 19 -13.44 2.03 -5.16
C ALA A 19 -13.51 2.46 -3.69
N TRP A 20 -12.38 2.63 -2.98
CA TRP A 20 -12.41 2.89 -1.53
C TRP A 20 -13.30 4.07 -1.16
N ALA A 21 -13.21 5.21 -1.87
CA ALA A 21 -14.05 6.39 -1.61
C ALA A 21 -15.56 6.13 -1.78
N GLN A 22 -15.95 5.15 -2.60
CA GLN A 22 -17.35 4.75 -2.76
C GLN A 22 -17.79 3.75 -1.69
N LEU A 23 -16.87 2.88 -1.26
CA LEU A 23 -17.13 1.86 -0.25
C LEU A 23 -17.09 2.43 1.17
N GLU A 24 -16.30 3.47 1.40
CA GLU A 24 -16.17 4.21 2.65
C GLU A 24 -16.11 5.72 2.37
N PRO A 25 -17.24 6.35 2.04
CA PRO A 25 -17.31 7.77 1.70
C PRO A 25 -16.93 8.72 2.85
N GLU A 26 -17.03 8.25 4.08
CA GLU A 26 -16.59 8.90 5.32
C GLU A 26 -15.97 7.83 6.22
N GLU A 27 -15.00 8.21 7.03
CA GLU A 27 -14.32 7.27 7.92
C GLU A 27 -15.32 6.47 8.80
N GLY A 28 -15.25 5.15 8.67
CA GLY A 28 -16.10 4.22 9.42
C GLY A 28 -17.52 4.05 8.87
N ARG A 29 -17.90 4.79 7.83
CA ARG A 29 -19.22 4.65 7.19
C ARG A 29 -19.09 3.86 5.88
N TYR A 30 -19.39 2.57 5.95
CA TYR A 30 -19.28 1.65 4.81
C TYR A 30 -20.60 1.56 4.05
N ASP A 31 -20.53 1.59 2.70
CA ASP A 31 -21.67 1.42 1.79
C ASP A 31 -21.28 0.46 0.65
N PHE A 32 -21.80 -0.75 0.70
CA PHE A 32 -21.56 -1.78 -0.32
C PHE A 32 -22.71 -1.92 -1.33
N ALA A 33 -23.75 -1.07 -1.24
CA ALA A 33 -24.97 -1.27 -2.04
C ALA A 33 -24.73 -1.26 -3.56
N TRP A 34 -23.81 -0.41 -4.07
CA TRP A 34 -23.48 -0.43 -5.49
C TRP A 34 -22.67 -1.67 -5.88
N LEU A 35 -21.78 -2.14 -5.01
CA LEU A 35 -20.95 -3.33 -5.23
C LEU A 35 -21.81 -4.59 -5.18
N ASP A 36 -22.79 -4.67 -4.27
CA ASP A 36 -23.79 -5.73 -4.21
C ASP A 36 -24.56 -5.84 -5.53
N ARG A 37 -24.97 -4.68 -6.08
CA ARG A 37 -25.65 -4.66 -7.41
C ARG A 37 -24.71 -5.12 -8.53
N ALA A 38 -23.43 -4.74 -8.49
CA ALA A 38 -22.45 -5.16 -9.49
C ALA A 38 -22.19 -6.68 -9.44
N VAL A 39 -22.03 -7.23 -8.24
CA VAL A 39 -21.88 -8.70 -8.02
C VAL A 39 -23.14 -9.45 -8.47
N ALA A 40 -24.33 -8.95 -8.13
CA ALA A 40 -25.58 -9.56 -8.57
C ALA A 40 -25.74 -9.52 -10.10
N LEU A 41 -25.33 -8.41 -10.73
CA LEU A 41 -25.39 -8.26 -12.18
C LEU A 41 -24.36 -9.16 -12.90
N ALA A 42 -23.15 -9.33 -12.36
CA ALA A 42 -22.18 -10.27 -12.90
C ALA A 42 -22.73 -11.71 -12.84
N ALA A 43 -23.27 -12.10 -11.70
CA ALA A 43 -23.88 -13.44 -11.51
C ALA A 43 -25.09 -13.69 -12.43
N LYS A 44 -25.89 -12.65 -12.74
CA LYS A 44 -26.98 -12.77 -13.72
C LYS A 44 -26.51 -13.22 -15.11
N TYR A 45 -25.25 -12.95 -15.44
CA TYR A 45 -24.62 -13.35 -16.70
C TYR A 45 -23.59 -14.45 -16.51
N ASP A 46 -23.76 -15.28 -15.47
CA ASP A 46 -22.91 -16.45 -15.14
C ASP A 46 -21.42 -16.12 -14.93
N LEU A 47 -21.12 -14.85 -14.60
CA LEU A 47 -19.75 -14.43 -14.29
C LEU A 47 -19.49 -14.55 -12.79
N LYS A 48 -18.40 -15.18 -12.44
CA LYS A 48 -17.82 -15.11 -11.09
C LYS A 48 -17.03 -13.81 -10.90
N VAL A 49 -16.70 -13.48 -9.66
CA VAL A 49 -16.02 -12.22 -9.34
C VAL A 49 -14.72 -12.48 -8.57
N ILE A 50 -13.65 -11.83 -8.99
CA ILE A 50 -12.46 -11.59 -8.17
C ILE A 50 -12.65 -10.22 -7.53
N MET A 51 -12.73 -10.19 -6.19
CA MET A 51 -12.94 -8.97 -5.43
C MET A 51 -11.61 -8.28 -5.14
N CYS A 52 -11.53 -6.97 -5.41
CA CYS A 52 -10.33 -6.18 -5.16
C CYS A 52 -10.44 -5.42 -3.82
N THR A 53 -9.32 -5.26 -3.10
CA THR A 53 -9.32 -4.66 -1.76
C THR A 53 -9.38 -3.13 -1.73
N SER A 54 -9.35 -2.46 -2.89
CA SER A 54 -9.42 -0.99 -3.06
C SER A 54 -8.29 -0.18 -2.40
N THR A 55 -7.29 -0.82 -1.79
CA THR A 55 -6.27 -0.16 -0.97
C THR A 55 -5.32 0.74 -1.76
N ALA A 56 -5.18 0.52 -3.06
CA ALA A 56 -4.34 1.35 -3.92
C ALA A 56 -4.80 2.82 -4.05
N THR A 57 -6.07 3.11 -3.72
CA THR A 57 -6.66 4.46 -3.87
C THR A 57 -7.30 4.93 -2.57
N PRO A 58 -6.51 5.34 -1.57
CA PRO A 58 -7.04 5.90 -0.34
C PRO A 58 -7.97 7.09 -0.64
N PRO A 59 -9.12 7.22 0.06
CA PRO A 59 -10.08 8.28 -0.18
C PRO A 59 -9.56 9.65 0.26
N VAL A 60 -10.15 10.72 -0.31
CA VAL A 60 -9.76 12.11 0.00
C VAL A 60 -9.84 12.43 1.49
N TRP A 61 -10.87 11.95 2.18
CA TRP A 61 -11.02 12.21 3.61
C TRP A 61 -9.80 11.71 4.40
N MET A 62 -9.19 10.58 3.99
CA MET A 62 -8.04 10.00 4.66
C MET A 62 -6.80 10.88 4.51
N SER A 63 -6.46 11.28 3.28
CA SER A 63 -5.29 12.13 3.01
C SER A 63 -5.43 13.54 3.59
N ARG A 64 -6.65 14.06 3.72
CA ARG A 64 -6.92 15.39 4.31
C ARG A 64 -6.94 15.36 5.84
N LYS A 65 -7.47 14.31 6.43
CA LYS A 65 -7.51 14.14 7.88
C LYS A 65 -6.16 13.70 8.47
N TYR A 66 -5.41 12.90 7.70
CA TYR A 66 -4.17 12.26 8.11
C TYR A 66 -3.04 12.48 7.09
N PRO A 67 -2.60 13.74 6.86
CA PRO A 67 -1.59 14.04 5.85
C PRO A 67 -0.24 13.33 6.09
N GLU A 68 0.02 12.86 7.30
CA GLU A 68 1.22 12.09 7.65
C GLU A 68 1.27 10.68 7.04
N ILE A 69 0.18 10.22 6.42
CA ILE A 69 0.18 8.96 5.66
C ILE A 69 0.79 9.10 4.26
N LEU A 70 0.94 10.34 3.78
CA LEU A 70 1.35 10.58 2.40
C LEU A 70 2.83 10.27 2.18
N LEU A 71 3.13 9.76 1.00
CA LEU A 71 4.51 9.54 0.54
C LEU A 71 5.27 10.86 0.45
N LYS A 72 6.56 10.79 0.73
CA LYS A 72 7.49 11.89 0.54
C LYS A 72 8.57 11.50 -0.45
N ASN A 73 8.80 12.32 -1.45
CA ASN A 73 9.88 12.14 -2.41
C ASN A 73 11.25 12.46 -1.79
N GLU A 74 12.31 12.07 -2.50
CA GLU A 74 13.70 12.32 -2.13
C GLU A 74 14.02 13.81 -1.94
N ASP A 75 13.43 14.68 -2.75
CA ASP A 75 13.59 16.15 -2.70
C ASP A 75 12.77 16.82 -1.57
N GLY A 76 12.00 16.02 -0.83
CA GLY A 76 11.15 16.51 0.25
C GLY A 76 9.71 16.83 -0.17
N THR A 77 9.38 16.79 -1.44
CA THR A 77 8.02 16.99 -1.94
C THR A 77 7.09 15.89 -1.44
N ILE A 78 5.94 16.27 -0.90
CA ILE A 78 4.90 15.32 -0.47
C ILE A 78 3.97 15.05 -1.65
N LEU A 79 3.70 13.75 -1.90
CA LEU A 79 2.69 13.35 -2.86
C LEU A 79 1.30 13.66 -2.29
N ASP A 80 0.62 14.64 -2.87
CA ASP A 80 -0.76 14.95 -2.47
C ASP A 80 -1.75 13.92 -3.04
N HIS A 81 -2.99 13.99 -2.56
CA HIS A 81 -4.08 13.19 -3.10
C HIS A 81 -4.23 13.44 -4.60
N GLY A 82 -4.31 12.39 -5.35
CA GLY A 82 -4.39 12.49 -6.81
C GLY A 82 -4.73 11.15 -7.45
N ALA A 83 -3.73 10.51 -8.04
CA ALA A 83 -3.90 9.20 -8.65
C ALA A 83 -3.96 8.07 -7.59
N ARG A 84 -3.29 6.97 -7.82
CA ARG A 84 -3.20 5.84 -6.89
C ARG A 84 -1.84 5.82 -6.18
N GLN A 85 -1.74 5.05 -5.10
CA GLN A 85 -0.47 4.73 -4.41
C GLN A 85 0.27 5.96 -3.86
N HIS A 86 -0.47 6.95 -3.37
CA HIS A 86 0.10 8.15 -2.75
C HIS A 86 0.29 8.02 -1.22
N ALA A 87 -0.12 6.89 -0.63
CA ALA A 87 0.06 6.62 0.79
C ALA A 87 1.27 5.71 1.06
N SER A 88 1.96 5.98 2.16
CA SER A 88 3.12 5.24 2.62
C SER A 88 2.76 3.90 3.23
N PHE A 89 3.31 2.81 2.73
CA PHE A 89 3.18 1.49 3.37
C PHE A 89 3.91 1.42 4.73
N ALA A 90 4.85 2.32 4.98
CA ALA A 90 5.50 2.43 6.29
C ALA A 90 4.62 3.10 7.35
N SER A 91 3.52 3.76 6.98
CA SER A 91 2.57 4.36 7.92
C SER A 91 1.75 3.31 8.66
N PRO A 92 1.87 3.20 10.02
CA PRO A 92 1.04 2.30 10.80
C PRO A 92 -0.45 2.62 10.68
N LEU A 93 -0.79 3.91 10.63
CA LEU A 93 -2.18 4.37 10.51
C LEU A 93 -2.79 3.97 9.15
N TYR A 94 -2.04 4.15 8.06
CA TYR A 94 -2.52 3.72 6.74
C TYR A 94 -2.77 2.20 6.70
N ARG A 95 -1.87 1.41 7.27
CA ARG A 95 -2.07 -0.05 7.39
C ARG A 95 -3.29 -0.39 8.23
N GLU A 96 -3.49 0.27 9.36
CA GLU A 96 -4.66 0.05 10.22
C GLU A 96 -5.98 0.34 9.48
N LEU A 97 -6.06 1.47 8.77
CA LEU A 97 -7.24 1.84 8.00
C LEU A 97 -7.48 0.86 6.83
N SER A 98 -6.40 0.43 6.17
CA SER A 98 -6.46 -0.60 5.11
C SER A 98 -6.99 -1.94 5.66
N TYR A 99 -6.52 -2.38 6.82
CA TYR A 99 -7.03 -3.60 7.46
C TYR A 99 -8.51 -3.51 7.82
N LYS A 100 -8.98 -2.36 8.33
CA LYS A 100 -10.40 -2.14 8.62
C LYS A 100 -11.26 -2.25 7.36
N MET A 101 -10.83 -1.65 6.24
CA MET A 101 -11.53 -1.78 4.95
C MET A 101 -11.56 -3.22 4.47
N ILE A 102 -10.41 -3.91 4.45
CA ILE A 102 -10.31 -5.31 4.04
C ILE A 102 -11.17 -6.20 4.92
N GLU A 103 -11.16 -5.99 6.24
CA GLU A 103 -11.99 -6.73 7.19
C GLU A 103 -13.48 -6.57 6.87
N LYS A 104 -13.94 -5.35 6.58
CA LYS A 104 -15.34 -5.08 6.22
C LYS A 104 -15.74 -5.76 4.90
N LEU A 105 -14.88 -5.70 3.89
CA LEU A 105 -15.09 -6.43 2.65
C LEU A 105 -15.16 -7.94 2.88
N ALA A 106 -14.22 -8.47 3.66
CA ALA A 106 -14.18 -9.91 3.96
C ALA A 106 -15.39 -10.38 4.79
N GLN A 107 -15.84 -9.57 5.75
CA GLN A 107 -17.07 -9.86 6.52
C GLN A 107 -18.31 -9.88 5.61
N HIS A 108 -18.39 -9.01 4.62
CA HIS A 108 -19.54 -8.88 3.73
C HIS A 108 -19.55 -9.94 2.63
N TYR A 109 -18.39 -10.22 2.00
CA TYR A 109 -18.30 -11.08 0.82
C TYR A 109 -17.58 -12.42 1.03
N GLY A 110 -16.94 -12.65 2.18
CA GLY A 110 -16.06 -13.81 2.39
C GLY A 110 -16.76 -15.17 2.26
N ASN A 111 -18.06 -15.23 2.49
CA ASN A 111 -18.87 -16.45 2.34
C ASN A 111 -19.75 -16.43 1.07
N ASP A 112 -19.61 -15.46 0.20
CA ASP A 112 -20.39 -15.35 -1.03
C ASP A 112 -19.78 -16.25 -2.12
N SER A 113 -20.49 -17.29 -2.52
CA SER A 113 -20.04 -18.28 -3.51
C SER A 113 -19.81 -17.69 -4.93
N ARG A 114 -20.24 -16.46 -5.16
CA ARG A 114 -19.99 -15.72 -6.40
C ARG A 114 -18.57 -15.14 -6.44
N ILE A 115 -17.94 -14.96 -5.27
CA ILE A 115 -16.57 -14.47 -5.14
C ILE A 115 -15.63 -15.68 -5.15
N ILE A 116 -14.77 -15.77 -6.16
CA ILE A 116 -13.85 -16.91 -6.37
C ILE A 116 -12.39 -16.59 -6.05
N GLY A 117 -12.09 -15.34 -5.75
CA GLY A 117 -10.74 -14.91 -5.42
C GLY A 117 -10.69 -13.47 -4.93
N TRP A 118 -9.53 -13.08 -4.40
CA TRP A 118 -9.24 -11.74 -3.91
C TRP A 118 -7.99 -11.20 -4.58
N GLN A 119 -8.08 -9.99 -5.12
CA GLN A 119 -6.92 -9.21 -5.54
C GLN A 119 -6.53 -8.28 -4.39
N LEU A 120 -5.33 -8.47 -3.88
CA LEU A 120 -4.77 -7.62 -2.82
C LEU A 120 -4.08 -6.42 -3.45
N ASP A 121 -4.54 -5.20 -3.12
CA ASP A 121 -4.05 -3.96 -3.71
C ASP A 121 -4.15 -3.93 -5.24
N ASN A 122 -3.45 -3.02 -5.90
CA ASN A 122 -3.36 -2.99 -7.35
C ASN A 122 -1.96 -2.64 -7.81
N GLU A 123 -1.36 -3.52 -8.61
CA GLU A 123 -0.02 -3.35 -9.18
C GLU A 123 1.01 -2.90 -8.14
N PRO A 124 1.20 -3.66 -7.03
CA PRO A 124 2.15 -3.27 -6.01
C PRO A 124 3.55 -3.16 -6.61
N ALA A 125 4.11 -1.97 -6.55
CA ALA A 125 5.43 -1.65 -7.06
C ALA A 125 6.34 -1.19 -5.93
N VAL A 126 7.62 -1.09 -6.21
CA VAL A 126 8.57 -0.49 -5.28
C VAL A 126 8.19 0.97 -5.06
N GLN A 127 7.84 1.30 -3.82
CA GLN A 127 7.64 2.68 -3.41
C GLN A 127 8.96 3.26 -2.90
N PHE A 128 9.34 4.40 -3.49
CA PHE A 128 10.39 5.23 -2.92
C PHE A 128 9.74 6.22 -1.97
N ASP A 129 9.92 6.01 -0.69
CA ASP A 129 9.30 6.81 0.37
C ASP A 129 10.37 7.34 1.33
N TYR A 130 10.51 8.63 1.38
CA TYR A 130 11.48 9.35 2.20
C TYR A 130 10.83 10.06 3.40
N ASN A 131 9.64 9.62 3.82
CA ASN A 131 9.04 10.16 5.02
C ASN A 131 9.74 9.61 6.29
N LEU A 132 9.52 10.28 7.41
CA LEU A 132 10.16 9.90 8.67
C LEU A 132 9.80 8.47 9.11
N LYS A 133 8.58 7.99 8.82
CA LYS A 133 8.16 6.62 9.20
C LYS A 133 8.93 5.56 8.43
N ALA A 134 9.17 5.80 7.14
CA ALA A 134 10.00 4.92 6.31
C ALA A 134 11.46 4.91 6.80
N GLU A 135 12.02 6.07 7.14
CA GLU A 135 13.38 6.16 7.68
C GLU A 135 13.52 5.43 9.02
N LEU A 136 12.59 5.61 9.93
CA LEU A 136 12.59 4.90 11.21
C LEU A 136 12.45 3.37 11.01
N ALA A 137 11.54 2.95 10.14
CA ALA A 137 11.38 1.52 9.82
C ALA A 137 12.64 0.92 9.19
N PHE A 138 13.35 1.68 8.36
CA PHE A 138 14.64 1.26 7.79
C PHE A 138 15.71 1.10 8.88
N ARG A 139 15.83 2.06 9.80
CA ARG A 139 16.75 1.96 10.93
C ARG A 139 16.44 0.75 11.82
N ASP A 140 15.17 0.48 12.09
CA ASP A 140 14.77 -0.69 12.88
C ASP A 140 15.07 -2.00 12.16
N PHE A 141 14.86 -2.06 10.84
CA PHE A 141 15.29 -3.19 10.02
C PHE A 141 16.81 -3.42 10.12
N LEU A 142 17.61 -2.35 10.03
CA LEU A 142 19.07 -2.45 10.15
C LEU A 142 19.50 -2.89 11.56
N ARG A 143 18.87 -2.37 12.61
CA ARG A 143 19.12 -2.84 13.98
C ARG A 143 18.87 -4.34 14.11
N ALA A 144 17.75 -4.81 13.60
CA ALA A 144 17.41 -6.23 13.63
C ALA A 144 18.43 -7.06 12.81
N LYS A 145 18.76 -6.60 11.60
CA LYS A 145 19.69 -7.29 10.70
C LYS A 145 21.10 -7.43 11.27
N TYR A 146 21.56 -6.42 11.99
CA TYR A 146 22.92 -6.36 12.54
C TYR A 146 22.98 -6.57 14.09
N ASN A 147 21.96 -7.21 14.66
CA ASN A 147 21.90 -7.52 16.10
C ASN A 147 22.11 -6.29 17.00
N ASN A 148 21.64 -5.11 16.56
CA ASN A 148 21.86 -3.82 17.22
C ASN A 148 23.34 -3.47 17.46
N ASP A 149 24.23 -4.02 16.66
CA ASP A 149 25.68 -3.75 16.68
C ASP A 149 26.07 -2.92 15.46
N ILE A 150 26.38 -1.65 15.69
CA ILE A 150 26.76 -0.71 14.63
C ILE A 150 28.08 -1.06 13.96
N GLN A 151 28.99 -1.78 14.67
CA GLN A 151 30.26 -2.19 14.09
C GLN A 151 30.08 -3.31 13.06
N LEU A 152 29.11 -4.21 13.30
CA LEU A 152 28.75 -5.23 12.30
C LEU A 152 28.24 -4.57 11.02
N LEU A 153 27.40 -3.53 11.13
CA LEU A 153 26.95 -2.76 9.97
C LEU A 153 28.12 -2.08 9.29
N ASN A 154 28.94 -1.32 10.01
CA ASN A 154 30.09 -0.61 9.46
C ASN A 154 31.04 -1.54 8.69
N ASN A 155 31.34 -2.72 9.26
CA ASN A 155 32.18 -3.72 8.62
C ASN A 155 31.53 -4.28 7.34
N ALA A 156 30.23 -4.58 7.39
CA ALA A 156 29.50 -5.14 6.25
C ALA A 156 29.40 -4.13 5.08
N TRP A 157 29.26 -2.84 5.40
CA TRP A 157 29.16 -1.77 4.41
C TRP A 157 30.51 -1.19 3.98
N GLY A 158 31.58 -1.51 4.67
CA GLY A 158 32.93 -1.01 4.37
C GLY A 158 33.09 0.50 4.60
N THR A 159 32.36 1.08 5.54
CA THR A 159 32.21 2.54 5.75
C THR A 159 33.53 3.24 6.14
N ALA A 160 34.50 2.50 6.63
CA ALA A 160 35.75 3.09 7.11
C ALA A 160 36.59 3.74 5.99
N PHE A 161 36.50 3.23 4.75
CA PHE A 161 37.36 3.69 3.67
C PHE A 161 37.17 5.18 3.32
N TRP A 162 35.90 5.62 3.27
CA TRP A 162 35.56 7.01 2.95
C TRP A 162 35.25 7.86 4.18
N SER A 163 35.65 7.38 5.38
CA SER A 163 35.33 8.07 6.65
C SER A 163 33.81 8.20 6.92
N GLU A 164 33.05 7.22 6.52
CA GLU A 164 31.58 7.17 6.63
C GLU A 164 31.10 6.26 7.76
N ALA A 165 32.00 5.87 8.68
CA ALA A 165 31.64 4.99 9.80
C ALA A 165 30.61 5.66 10.72
N TYR A 166 29.48 4.98 10.89
CA TYR A 166 28.42 5.43 11.78
C TYR A 166 28.76 5.13 13.25
N SER A 167 28.43 6.05 14.16
CA SER A 167 28.52 5.83 15.59
C SER A 167 27.23 5.25 16.17
N SER A 168 26.11 5.46 15.50
CA SER A 168 24.80 4.92 15.86
C SER A 168 23.91 4.69 14.65
N PHE A 169 22.88 3.83 14.80
CA PHE A 169 21.86 3.64 13.76
C PHE A 169 21.04 4.90 13.50
N ASP A 170 21.00 5.85 14.44
CA ASP A 170 20.22 7.10 14.30
C ASP A 170 20.85 8.09 13.31
N GLU A 171 22.11 7.91 12.97
CA GLU A 171 22.81 8.70 11.95
C GLU A 171 22.49 8.22 10.52
N ILE A 172 21.95 7.02 10.37
CA ILE A 172 21.68 6.44 9.05
C ILE A 172 20.42 7.06 8.46
N THR A 173 20.51 7.53 7.22
CA THR A 173 19.39 8.03 6.43
C THR A 173 19.02 7.05 5.32
N LEU A 174 17.84 7.23 4.74
CA LEU A 174 17.46 6.47 3.54
C LEU A 174 18.41 6.79 2.39
N PRO A 175 18.78 5.78 1.56
CA PRO A 175 19.65 6.00 0.41
C PRO A 175 19.02 6.97 -0.59
N LYS A 176 19.81 7.95 -1.07
CA LYS A 176 19.37 8.97 -2.02
C LYS A 176 20.21 8.97 -3.28
N ARG A 177 19.62 9.35 -4.42
CA ARG A 177 20.33 9.47 -5.70
C ARG A 177 21.44 10.51 -5.69
N VAL A 178 21.31 11.52 -4.82
CA VAL A 178 22.31 12.60 -4.69
C VAL A 178 23.57 12.17 -3.92
N GLN A 179 23.59 10.98 -3.33
CA GLN A 179 24.77 10.44 -2.70
C GLN A 179 25.79 10.05 -3.78
N MET A 180 27.03 10.57 -3.67
CA MET A 180 28.04 10.45 -4.72
C MET A 180 28.49 9.00 -4.94
N PHE A 181 28.60 8.24 -3.85
CA PHE A 181 28.85 6.80 -3.88
C PHE A 181 27.81 6.13 -3.00
N MET A 182 26.93 5.35 -3.62
CA MET A 182 25.91 4.64 -2.88
C MET A 182 26.51 3.40 -2.23
N ASN A 183 26.90 3.54 -0.97
CA ASN A 183 27.43 2.41 -0.18
C ASN A 183 26.34 1.69 0.62
N HIS A 184 25.09 2.08 0.45
CA HIS A 184 23.96 1.48 1.15
C HIS A 184 23.34 0.39 0.29
N HIS A 185 23.60 -0.83 0.64
CA HIS A 185 23.12 -2.01 -0.11
C HIS A 185 22.23 -2.91 0.72
#